data_3bff7297d5e8b2fac831e42f145861f2
#
_entry.id   3bff7297d5e8b2fac831e42f145861f2
#
_cell.length_a   1.000
_cell.length_b   1.000
_cell.length_c   1.000
_cell.angle_alpha   90.00
_cell.angle_beta   90.00
_cell.angle_gamma   90.00
#
_symmetry.space_group_name_H-M   'P 1'
#
loop_
_entity.id
_entity.type
_entity.pdbx_description
1 polymer ?
#
loop_
_entity_poly.entity_id
_entity_poly.type
_entity_poly.pdbx_seq_one_letter_code
_entity_poly.pdbx_strand_id
1 'polypeptide(L)'
;MRGVMILLVEDEERARELLARILRHAGYAVMEAADGLEALSLLENLPCDLVVSDILMPKLNGYALVARIRAKWPNMPIILTSGYLPQDAAKTMMNGSVEFIPKPLDADALIPIIRRLMPPGSIQGL
;
A
#
# COMPACT_ATOMS: atom_id res chain seq x y z
N MET A 1 6.02 -9.52 -19.99
CA MET A 1 4.83 -9.08 -19.24
C MET A 1 5.21 -8.79 -17.80
N ARG A 2 4.92 -7.59 -17.33
CA ARG A 2 5.27 -7.19 -15.97
C ARG A 2 4.15 -7.59 -14.99
N GLY A 3 4.54 -8.20 -13.88
CA GLY A 3 3.58 -8.49 -12.82
C GLY A 3 3.22 -7.24 -12.02
N VAL A 4 2.26 -7.37 -11.11
CA VAL A 4 1.88 -6.29 -10.21
C VAL A 4 3.00 -6.08 -9.17
N MET A 5 3.46 -4.85 -9.04
CA MET A 5 4.46 -4.45 -8.05
C MET A 5 3.76 -3.71 -6.91
N ILE A 6 3.89 -4.23 -5.72
CA ILE A 6 3.32 -3.65 -4.51
C ILE A 6 4.42 -3.04 -3.65
N LEU A 7 4.21 -1.81 -3.18
CA LEU A 7 5.06 -1.22 -2.16
C LEU A 7 4.38 -1.44 -0.81
N LEU A 8 5.03 -2.21 0.05
CA LEU A 8 4.53 -2.51 1.39
C LEU A 8 5.28 -1.69 2.42
N VAL A 9 4.58 -0.81 3.12
CA VAL A 9 5.16 0.10 4.10
C VAL A 9 4.67 -0.30 5.49
N GLU A 10 5.57 -0.82 6.31
CA GLU A 10 5.28 -1.28 7.66
C GLU A 10 6.54 -1.19 8.50
N ASP A 11 6.48 -0.49 9.63
CA ASP A 11 7.66 -0.28 10.47
C ASP A 11 8.02 -1.50 11.34
N GLU A 12 7.07 -2.39 11.60
CA GLU A 12 7.34 -3.61 12.36
C GLU A 12 7.91 -4.66 11.41
N GLU A 13 9.19 -5.01 11.59
CA GLU A 13 9.94 -5.82 10.65
C GLU A 13 9.33 -7.20 10.40
N ARG A 14 8.93 -7.89 11.48
CA ARG A 14 8.38 -9.24 11.35
C ARG A 14 7.05 -9.25 10.62
N ALA A 15 6.19 -8.29 10.94
CA ALA A 15 4.91 -8.16 10.25
C ALA A 15 5.11 -7.85 8.78
N ARG A 16 6.05 -6.95 8.48
CA ARG A 16 6.38 -6.59 7.10
C ARG A 16 6.89 -7.78 6.31
N GLU A 17 7.86 -8.51 6.87
CA GLU A 17 8.45 -9.66 6.19
C GLU A 17 7.45 -10.78 5.96
N LEU A 18 6.60 -11.05 6.94
CA LEU A 18 5.58 -12.08 6.81
C LEU A 18 4.58 -11.73 5.73
N LEU A 19 4.07 -10.51 5.75
CA LEU A 19 3.09 -10.09 4.75
C LEU A 19 3.70 -10.05 3.36
N ALA A 20 4.94 -9.57 3.24
CA ALA A 20 5.65 -9.57 1.96
C ALA A 20 5.78 -10.99 1.40
N ARG A 21 6.13 -11.95 2.25
CA ARG A 21 6.25 -13.35 1.84
C ARG A 21 4.92 -13.90 1.32
N ILE A 22 3.84 -13.62 2.04
CA ILE A 22 2.51 -14.07 1.65
C ILE A 22 2.11 -13.47 0.29
N LEU A 23 2.35 -12.19 0.10
CA LEU A 23 2.01 -11.52 -1.16
C LEU A 23 2.85 -12.05 -2.32
N ARG A 24 4.14 -12.28 -2.09
CA ARG A 24 5.00 -12.87 -3.12
C ARG A 24 4.55 -14.27 -3.48
N HIS A 25 4.14 -15.05 -2.50
CA HIS A 25 3.63 -16.40 -2.75
C HIS A 25 2.33 -16.37 -3.56
N ALA A 26 1.55 -15.31 -3.41
CA ALA A 26 0.32 -15.12 -4.18
C ALA A 26 0.57 -14.61 -5.62
N GLY A 27 1.83 -14.37 -5.97
CA GLY A 27 2.21 -13.98 -7.34
C GLY A 27 2.55 -12.52 -7.54
N TYR A 28 2.59 -11.73 -6.48
CA TYR A 28 2.93 -10.32 -6.57
C TYR A 28 4.43 -10.08 -6.37
N ALA A 29 4.95 -9.06 -7.02
CA ALA A 29 6.26 -8.52 -6.68
C ALA A 29 6.07 -7.52 -5.54
N VAL A 30 7.01 -7.49 -4.58
CA VAL A 30 6.87 -6.64 -3.40
C VAL A 30 8.16 -5.90 -3.11
N MET A 31 8.06 -4.59 -2.96
CA MET A 31 9.10 -3.76 -2.37
C MET A 31 8.72 -3.48 -0.91
N GLU A 32 9.70 -3.48 -0.03
CA GLU A 32 9.47 -3.27 1.39
C GLU A 32 10.07 -1.94 1.85
N ALA A 33 9.31 -1.19 2.63
CA ALA A 33 9.78 0.04 3.26
C ALA A 33 9.42 0.02 4.74
N ALA A 34 10.33 0.49 5.58
CA ALA A 34 10.13 0.52 7.03
C ALA A 34 9.46 1.81 7.50
N ASP A 35 9.41 2.84 6.66
CA ASP A 35 8.79 4.11 7.00
C ASP A 35 8.38 4.86 5.72
N GLY A 36 7.67 5.97 5.91
CA GLY A 36 7.15 6.75 4.79
C GLY A 36 8.21 7.43 3.95
N LEU A 37 9.34 7.82 4.53
CA LEU A 37 10.42 8.45 3.78
C LEU A 37 11.10 7.46 2.86
N GLU A 38 11.35 6.25 3.35
CA GLU A 38 11.89 5.16 2.52
C GLU A 38 10.91 4.82 1.40
N ALA A 39 9.62 4.79 1.71
CA ALA A 39 8.59 4.52 0.71
C ALA A 39 8.62 5.54 -0.43
N LEU A 40 8.72 6.83 -0.11
CA LEU A 40 8.79 7.87 -1.13
C LEU A 40 10.03 7.74 -2.00
N SER A 41 11.16 7.40 -1.40
CA SER A 41 12.40 7.17 -2.14
C SER A 41 12.25 6.03 -3.14
N LEU A 42 11.63 4.93 -2.72
CA LEU A 42 11.38 3.80 -3.62
C LEU A 42 10.44 4.18 -4.76
N LEU A 43 9.37 4.93 -4.46
CA LEU A 43 8.42 5.35 -5.49
C LEU A 43 9.06 6.27 -6.55
N GLU A 44 10.02 7.09 -6.15
CA GLU A 44 10.69 7.99 -7.08
C GLU A 44 11.66 7.26 -8.02
N ASN A 45 12.14 6.10 -7.63
CA ASN A 45 13.18 5.39 -8.36
C ASN A 45 12.72 4.11 -9.04
N LEU A 46 11.59 3.54 -8.64
CA LEU A 46 11.15 2.25 -9.15
C LEU A 46 9.65 2.28 -9.49
N PRO A 47 9.24 1.52 -10.51
CA PRO A 47 7.81 1.43 -10.84
C PRO A 47 7.03 0.74 -9.73
N CYS A 48 5.80 1.21 -9.49
CA CYS A 48 4.92 0.67 -8.47
C CYS A 48 3.48 0.76 -8.94
N ASP A 49 2.69 -0.26 -8.64
CA ASP A 49 1.30 -0.33 -9.07
C ASP A 49 0.31 -0.11 -7.93
N LEU A 50 0.73 -0.34 -6.70
CA LEU A 50 -0.14 -0.29 -5.53
C LEU A 50 0.69 -0.08 -4.28
N VAL A 51 0.20 0.76 -3.36
CA VAL A 51 0.84 0.99 -2.06
C VAL A 51 -0.05 0.41 -0.97
N VAL A 52 0.55 -0.40 -0.09
CA VAL A 52 -0.09 -0.88 1.13
C VAL A 52 0.72 -0.32 2.29
N SER A 53 0.11 0.51 3.13
CA SER A 53 0.83 1.21 4.19
C SER A 53 0.07 1.19 5.51
N ASP A 54 0.83 1.05 6.60
CA ASP A 54 0.30 1.33 7.92
C ASP A 54 0.11 2.84 8.08
N ILE A 55 -0.84 3.24 8.91
CA ILE A 55 -1.05 4.67 9.22
C ILE A 55 -0.06 5.13 10.29
N LEU A 56 0.09 4.36 11.36
CA LEU A 56 0.96 4.74 12.48
C LEU A 56 2.38 4.25 12.23
N MET A 57 3.25 5.17 11.84
CA MET A 57 4.65 4.89 11.56
C MET A 57 5.52 6.06 12.02
N PRO A 58 6.79 5.78 12.37
CA PRO A 58 7.72 6.87 12.66
C PRO A 58 8.07 7.66 11.40
N LYS A 59 8.60 8.84 11.58
CA LYS A 59 9.10 9.77 10.56
C LYS A 59 7.99 10.39 9.72
N LEU A 60 7.22 9.56 9.00
CA LEU A 60 6.13 10.04 8.16
C LEU A 60 4.97 9.06 8.26
N ASN A 61 3.86 9.48 8.87
CA ASN A 61 2.71 8.59 9.03
C ASN A 61 1.98 8.37 7.70
N GLY A 62 1.05 7.40 7.70
CA GLY A 62 0.35 7.00 6.48
C GLY A 62 -0.47 8.12 5.85
N TYR A 63 -1.06 9.01 6.64
CA TYR A 63 -1.81 10.14 6.09
C TYR A 63 -0.91 11.12 5.34
N ALA A 64 0.23 11.46 5.94
CA ALA A 64 1.20 12.33 5.29
C ALA A 64 1.78 11.67 4.04
N LEU A 65 2.02 10.36 4.10
CA LEU A 65 2.49 9.60 2.95
C LEU A 65 1.49 9.68 1.79
N VAL A 66 0.20 9.47 2.07
CA VAL A 66 -0.84 9.57 1.04
C VAL A 66 -0.85 10.96 0.41
N ALA A 67 -0.76 12.01 1.22
CA ALA A 67 -0.75 13.38 0.70
C ALA A 67 0.41 13.59 -0.28
N ARG A 68 1.59 13.08 0.07
CA ARG A 68 2.78 13.18 -0.80
C ARG A 68 2.62 12.37 -2.08
N ILE A 69 2.07 11.17 -1.97
CA ILE A 69 1.83 10.30 -3.13
C ILE A 69 0.83 10.96 -4.08
N ARG A 70 -0.28 11.49 -3.54
CA ARG A 70 -1.32 12.11 -4.35
C ARG A 70 -0.84 13.35 -5.10
N ALA A 71 0.12 14.08 -4.54
CA ALA A 71 0.70 15.25 -5.19
C ALA A 71 1.46 14.88 -6.47
N LYS A 72 2.05 13.69 -6.53
CA LYS A 72 2.91 13.27 -7.62
C LYS A 72 2.33 12.14 -8.46
N TRP A 73 1.58 11.24 -7.83
CA TRP A 73 0.92 10.11 -8.50
C TRP A 73 -0.57 10.12 -8.13
N PRO A 74 -1.37 10.97 -8.76
CA PRO A 74 -2.76 11.20 -8.32
C PRO A 74 -3.67 9.99 -8.44
N ASN A 75 -3.32 9.01 -9.26
CA ASN A 75 -4.16 7.84 -9.48
C ASN A 75 -3.61 6.56 -8.84
N MET A 76 -2.55 6.66 -8.04
CA MET A 76 -1.96 5.49 -7.39
C MET A 76 -2.95 4.85 -6.43
N PRO A 77 -3.31 3.57 -6.61
CA PRO A 77 -4.13 2.86 -5.63
C PRO A 77 -3.39 2.71 -4.31
N ILE A 78 -4.07 3.01 -3.20
CA ILE A 78 -3.47 2.97 -1.87
C ILE A 78 -4.40 2.24 -0.91
N ILE A 79 -3.83 1.32 -0.13
CA ILE A 79 -4.52 0.65 0.96
C ILE A 79 -3.85 1.09 2.26
N LEU A 80 -4.61 1.66 3.18
CA LEU A 80 -4.13 2.04 4.50
C LEU A 80 -4.66 1.08 5.55
N THR A 81 -3.80 0.70 6.48
CA THR A 81 -4.16 -0.23 7.56
C THR A 81 -3.84 0.37 8.92
N SER A 82 -4.67 0.08 9.92
CA SER A 82 -4.40 0.51 11.28
C SER A 82 -5.27 -0.28 12.25
N GLY A 83 -4.79 -0.39 13.49
CA GLY A 83 -5.61 -0.92 14.58
C GLY A 83 -6.74 0.01 14.96
N TYR A 84 -6.66 1.26 14.58
CA TYR A 84 -7.68 2.28 14.82
C TYR A 84 -7.81 3.19 13.61
N LEU A 85 -9.02 3.24 13.04
CA LEU A 85 -9.32 4.09 11.89
C LEU A 85 -10.35 5.15 12.30
N PRO A 86 -9.92 6.41 12.51
CA PRO A 86 -10.87 7.49 12.81
C PRO A 86 -11.80 7.71 11.63
N GLN A 87 -13.10 7.75 11.88
CA GLN A 87 -14.10 7.91 10.81
C GLN A 87 -13.91 9.18 10.00
N ASP A 88 -13.61 10.27 10.68
CA ASP A 88 -13.44 11.56 10.01
C ASP A 88 -12.19 11.58 9.12
N ALA A 89 -11.12 10.95 9.57
CA ALA A 89 -9.89 10.86 8.79
C ALA A 89 -10.12 10.03 7.53
N ALA A 90 -10.85 8.91 7.65
CA ALA A 90 -11.18 8.08 6.51
C ALA A 90 -11.95 8.88 5.44
N LYS A 91 -12.94 9.66 5.85
CA LYS A 91 -13.72 10.48 4.92
C LYS A 91 -12.86 11.55 4.24
N THR A 92 -11.96 12.16 4.99
CA THR A 92 -11.09 13.21 4.46
C THR A 92 -10.13 12.68 3.41
N MET A 93 -9.69 11.43 3.56
CA MET A 93 -8.68 10.85 2.68
C MET A 93 -9.25 10.05 1.52
N MET A 94 -10.56 9.91 1.44
CA MET A 94 -11.19 9.11 0.39
C MET A 94 -11.34 9.84 -0.94
N ASN A 95 -10.33 10.59 -1.34
CA ASN A 95 -10.26 11.14 -2.67
C ASN A 95 -9.50 10.16 -3.56
N GLY A 96 -10.20 9.58 -4.54
CA GLY A 96 -9.57 8.63 -5.45
C GLY A 96 -9.51 7.23 -4.87
N SER A 97 -8.39 6.55 -5.05
CA SER A 97 -8.28 5.11 -4.82
C SER A 97 -7.66 4.77 -3.48
N VAL A 98 -8.19 5.29 -2.39
CA VAL A 98 -7.72 4.95 -1.04
C VAL A 98 -8.73 4.03 -0.36
N GLU A 99 -8.26 2.85 0.06
CA GLU A 99 -9.04 1.90 0.82
C GLU A 99 -8.49 1.80 2.24
N PHE A 100 -9.37 1.55 3.22
CA PHE A 100 -8.98 1.38 4.61
C PHE A 100 -9.30 -0.03 5.07
N ILE A 101 -8.32 -0.71 5.66
CA ILE A 101 -8.50 -2.06 6.19
C ILE A 101 -8.06 -2.05 7.65
N PRO A 102 -8.91 -2.47 8.59
CA PRO A 102 -8.52 -2.54 10.00
C PRO A 102 -7.52 -3.67 10.25
N LYS A 103 -6.67 -3.49 11.25
CA LYS A 103 -5.82 -4.55 11.76
C LYS A 103 -6.61 -5.43 12.75
N PRO A 104 -6.25 -6.70 12.92
CA PRO A 104 -5.09 -7.37 12.32
C PRO A 104 -5.28 -7.59 10.83
N LEU A 105 -4.22 -7.34 10.06
CA LEU A 105 -4.26 -7.45 8.62
C LEU A 105 -4.12 -8.92 8.22
N ASP A 106 -5.18 -9.44 7.65
CA ASP A 106 -5.25 -10.81 7.19
C ASP A 106 -5.07 -10.84 5.67
N ALA A 107 -4.17 -11.68 5.19
CA ALA A 107 -3.95 -11.84 3.76
C ALA A 107 -5.23 -12.26 3.04
N ASP A 108 -6.08 -13.05 3.68
CA ASP A 108 -7.37 -13.47 3.11
C ASP A 108 -8.32 -12.29 2.91
N ALA A 109 -8.17 -11.22 3.70
CA ALA A 109 -8.94 -9.99 3.49
C ALA A 109 -8.26 -9.05 2.50
N LEU A 110 -6.93 -9.02 2.50
CA LEU A 110 -6.15 -8.09 1.69
C LEU A 110 -6.13 -8.48 0.21
N ILE A 111 -5.88 -9.75 -0.09
CA ILE A 111 -5.72 -10.20 -1.46
C ILE A 111 -6.95 -9.93 -2.33
N PRO A 112 -8.19 -10.19 -1.88
CA PRO A 112 -9.36 -9.83 -2.69
C PRO A 112 -9.45 -8.33 -3.01
N ILE A 113 -9.03 -7.47 -2.08
CA ILE A 113 -9.04 -6.02 -2.31
C ILE A 113 -7.99 -5.65 -3.34
N ILE A 114 -6.79 -6.24 -3.26
CA ILE A 114 -5.76 -6.03 -4.28
C ILE A 114 -6.27 -6.46 -5.65
N ARG A 115 -6.92 -7.60 -5.75
CA ARG A 115 -7.47 -8.09 -7.02
C ARG A 115 -8.55 -7.17 -7.57
N ARG A 116 -9.35 -6.57 -6.71
CA ARG A 116 -10.37 -5.62 -7.12
C ARG A 116 -9.75 -4.32 -7.65
N LEU A 117 -8.70 -3.83 -6.98
CA LEU A 117 -8.01 -2.61 -7.39
C LEU A 117 -7.11 -2.83 -8.61
N MET A 118 -6.62 -4.06 -8.79
CA MET A 118 -5.75 -4.45 -9.88
C MET A 118 -6.39 -5.60 -10.67
N PRO A 119 -7.53 -5.36 -11.35
CA PRO A 119 -8.18 -6.42 -12.11
C PRO A 119 -7.33 -6.87 -13.29
N PRO A 120 -7.57 -8.09 -13.82
CA PRO A 120 -6.85 -8.57 -14.99
C PRO A 120 -6.94 -7.57 -16.14
N GLY A 121 -5.79 -7.27 -16.78
CA GLY A 121 -5.72 -6.31 -17.87
C GLY A 121 -5.54 -4.86 -17.43
N SER A 122 -5.54 -4.57 -16.14
CA SER A 122 -5.34 -3.20 -15.64
C SER A 122 -3.86 -2.79 -15.69
N ILE A 123 -2.96 -3.75 -15.76
CA ILE A 123 -1.52 -3.49 -15.79
C ILE A 123 -1.09 -3.27 -17.22
N GLN A 124 -0.39 -2.16 -17.45
CA GLN A 124 0.09 -1.84 -18.78
C GLN A 124 1.23 -2.76 -19.20
N GLY A 125 1.33 -3.02 -20.49
CA GLY A 125 2.34 -3.89 -21.06
C GLY A 125 1.97 -5.37 -21.09
N LEU A 126 0.75 -5.65 -20.79
CA LEU A 126 0.24 -7.02 -20.90
C LEU A 126 -0.07 -7.38 -22.34
#